data_22f824d9b274d568308077eb61996b1a
#
_entry.id   22f824d9b274d568308077eb61996b1a
#
_cell.length_a   1.000
_cell.length_b   1.000
_cell.length_c   1.000
_cell.angle_alpha   90.00
_cell.angle_beta   90.00
_cell.angle_gamma   90.00
#
_symmetry.space_group_name_H-M   'P 1'
#
loop_
_entity.id
_entity.type
_entity.pdbx_description
1 polymer ?
#
loop_
_entity_poly.entity_id
_entity_poly.type
_entity_poly.pdbx_seq_one_letter_code
_entity_poly.pdbx_strand_id
1 'polypeptide(L)'
;MRVVLQRVSHASVRVEEKVIGKIQRGFLLLVGVTHDDAMEDMEYLVRKIVQMRIFEDEEGKLNRSIQDIGGEILSVSQFTLYADTKKGNRPSFSKAAPGDVALEMFEQFNGLLRDTGIPVETGQFGADMKVELLNDGPVTILLDSKTR
;
A
#
# COMPACT_ATOMS: atom_id res chain seq x y z
N MET A 1 -4.12 8.69 6.88
CA MET A 1 -3.42 7.53 6.30
C MET A 1 -3.10 7.81 4.85
N ARG A 2 -1.90 7.48 4.44
CA ARG A 2 -1.44 7.61 3.04
C ARG A 2 -1.06 6.26 2.48
N VAL A 3 -1.39 6.05 1.21
CA VAL A 3 -1.02 4.85 0.48
C VAL A 3 -0.44 5.28 -0.86
N VAL A 4 0.76 4.77 -1.18
CA VAL A 4 1.28 4.82 -2.54
C VAL A 4 0.97 3.48 -3.17
N LEU A 5 0.17 3.52 -4.23
CA LEU A 5 -0.29 2.33 -4.95
C LEU A 5 0.46 2.26 -6.28
N GLN A 6 1.10 1.14 -6.54
CA GLN A 6 1.74 0.90 -7.83
C GLN A 6 1.17 -0.38 -8.45
N ARG A 7 0.73 -0.27 -9.70
CA ARG A 7 0.29 -1.43 -10.46
C ARG A 7 1.51 -2.24 -10.87
N VAL A 8 1.49 -3.54 -10.61
CA VAL A 8 2.66 -4.39 -10.83
C VAL A 8 2.31 -5.63 -11.63
N SER A 9 3.29 -6.11 -12.40
CA SER A 9 3.24 -7.45 -13.01
C SER A 9 3.64 -8.51 -11.99
N HIS A 10 4.54 -8.17 -11.07
CA HIS A 10 4.93 -8.97 -9.92
C HIS A 10 5.61 -8.06 -8.90
N ALA A 11 5.65 -8.50 -7.65
CA ALA A 11 6.39 -7.83 -6.59
C ALA A 11 6.77 -8.84 -5.51
N SER A 12 7.83 -8.54 -4.76
CA SER A 12 8.27 -9.36 -3.64
C SER A 12 8.94 -8.52 -2.58
N VAL A 13 9.00 -9.04 -1.37
CA VAL A 13 9.70 -8.41 -0.26
C VAL A 13 10.57 -9.44 0.45
N ARG A 14 11.81 -9.03 0.75
CA ARG A 14 12.81 -9.86 1.45
C ARG A 14 13.19 -9.24 2.77
N VAL A 15 13.37 -10.11 3.74
CA VAL A 15 13.95 -9.78 5.04
C VAL A 15 15.07 -10.80 5.27
N GLU A 16 16.27 -10.32 5.58
CA GLU A 16 17.46 -11.19 5.78
C GLU A 16 17.64 -12.20 4.64
N GLU A 17 17.53 -11.72 3.42
CA GLU A 17 17.72 -12.48 2.18
C GLU A 17 16.61 -13.51 1.87
N LYS A 18 15.58 -13.60 2.72
CA LYS A 18 14.45 -14.50 2.49
C LYS A 18 13.26 -13.74 1.94
N VAL A 19 12.64 -14.27 0.91
CA VAL A 19 11.36 -13.77 0.40
C VAL A 19 10.28 -14.14 1.40
N ILE A 20 9.65 -13.12 2.02
CA ILE A 20 8.59 -13.32 3.01
C ILE A 20 7.20 -13.01 2.44
N GLY A 21 7.14 -12.31 1.32
CA GLY A 21 5.89 -12.03 0.61
C GLY A 21 6.17 -11.90 -0.87
N LYS A 22 5.24 -12.39 -1.69
CA LYS A 22 5.37 -12.37 -3.14
C LYS A 22 4.00 -12.43 -3.79
N ILE A 23 3.81 -11.59 -4.81
CA ILE A 23 2.59 -11.58 -5.60
C ILE A 23 2.91 -11.58 -7.08
N GLN A 24 1.93 -11.99 -7.87
CA GLN A 24 1.92 -11.80 -9.31
C GLN A 24 1.18 -10.49 -9.62
N ARG A 25 0.41 -10.42 -10.67
CA ARG A 25 -0.29 -9.22 -11.12
C ARG A 25 -1.19 -8.61 -10.03
N GLY A 26 -1.08 -7.32 -9.84
CA GLY A 26 -1.89 -6.62 -8.84
C GLY A 26 -1.28 -5.30 -8.41
N PHE A 27 -1.28 -5.04 -7.09
CA PHE A 27 -0.74 -3.81 -6.52
C PHE A 27 0.34 -4.06 -5.48
N LEU A 28 1.39 -3.25 -5.54
CA LEU A 28 2.23 -2.98 -4.38
C LEU A 28 1.64 -1.76 -3.68
N LEU A 29 1.40 -1.87 -2.38
CA LEU A 29 0.97 -0.75 -1.54
C LEU A 29 2.08 -0.42 -0.54
N LEU A 30 2.46 0.85 -0.49
CA LEU A 30 3.26 1.40 0.59
C LEU A 30 2.30 2.17 1.49
N VAL A 31 2.25 1.82 2.77
CA VAL A 31 1.20 2.29 3.68
C VAL A 31 1.81 3.08 4.84
N GLY A 32 1.42 4.34 4.96
CA GLY A 32 1.82 5.22 6.06
C GLY A 32 0.64 5.55 6.97
N VAL A 33 0.88 5.51 8.27
CA VAL A 33 -0.11 5.84 9.29
C VAL A 33 0.31 7.15 9.98
N THR A 34 -0.65 8.06 10.19
CA THR A 34 -0.40 9.30 10.92
C THR A 34 -1.21 9.35 12.21
N HIS A 35 -0.91 10.35 13.03
CA HIS A 35 -1.74 10.67 14.21
C HIS A 35 -3.18 10.92 13.75
N ASP A 36 -4.15 10.57 14.57
CA ASP A 36 -5.58 10.77 14.30
C ASP A 36 -6.19 9.88 13.21
N ASP A 37 -5.44 8.93 12.66
CA ASP A 37 -6.04 7.95 11.77
C ASP A 37 -7.02 7.06 12.54
N ALA A 38 -8.16 6.78 11.91
CA ALA A 38 -9.25 6.00 12.50
C ALA A 38 -9.77 4.98 11.51
N MET A 39 -10.74 4.18 11.94
CA MET A 39 -11.37 3.15 11.09
C MET A 39 -11.90 3.73 9.78
N GLU A 40 -12.50 4.92 9.83
CA GLU A 40 -13.05 5.55 8.62
C GLU A 40 -11.99 5.89 7.57
N ASP A 41 -10.77 6.20 8.00
CA ASP A 41 -9.64 6.42 7.08
C ASP A 41 -9.29 5.13 6.35
N MET A 42 -9.22 4.02 7.08
CA MET A 42 -8.94 2.71 6.52
C MET A 42 -10.04 2.24 5.57
N GLU A 43 -11.30 2.39 5.97
CA GLU A 43 -12.44 1.99 5.14
C GLU A 43 -12.48 2.77 3.83
N TYR A 44 -12.21 4.07 3.90
CA TYR A 44 -12.15 4.92 2.70
C TYR A 44 -11.07 4.43 1.73
N LEU A 45 -9.85 4.19 2.23
CA LEU A 45 -8.74 3.76 1.37
C LEU A 45 -8.97 2.37 0.81
N VAL A 46 -9.47 1.44 1.61
CA VAL A 46 -9.78 0.07 1.14
C VAL A 46 -10.78 0.13 -0.01
N ARG A 47 -11.86 0.90 0.15
CA ARG A 47 -12.87 1.05 -0.90
C ARG A 47 -12.27 1.61 -2.19
N LYS A 48 -11.44 2.66 -2.06
CA LYS A 48 -10.78 3.27 -3.22
C LYS A 48 -9.84 2.31 -3.92
N ILE A 49 -9.03 1.59 -3.17
CA ILE A 49 -8.07 0.63 -3.72
C ILE A 49 -8.78 -0.49 -4.48
N VAL A 50 -9.82 -1.05 -3.86
CA VAL A 50 -10.52 -2.23 -4.39
C VAL A 50 -11.36 -1.88 -5.62
N GLN A 51 -11.96 -0.69 -5.66
CA GLN A 51 -12.86 -0.28 -6.73
C GLN A 51 -12.19 0.50 -7.86
N MET A 52 -10.95 0.90 -7.68
CA MET A 52 -10.24 1.70 -8.68
C MET A 52 -10.07 0.93 -10.00
N ARG A 53 -10.49 1.52 -11.09
CA ARG A 53 -10.50 0.88 -12.40
C ARG A 53 -9.26 1.27 -13.20
N ILE A 54 -8.14 0.65 -12.88
CA ILE A 54 -6.84 0.94 -13.49
C ILE A 54 -6.18 -0.30 -14.13
N PHE A 55 -6.98 -1.30 -14.44
CA PHE A 55 -6.55 -2.41 -15.30
C PHE A 55 -7.29 -2.34 -16.62
N GLU A 56 -6.58 -2.68 -17.70
CA GLU A 56 -7.11 -2.56 -19.05
C GLU A 56 -8.19 -3.61 -19.32
N ASP A 57 -9.23 -3.19 -20.02
CA ASP A 57 -10.25 -4.08 -20.55
C ASP A 57 -9.83 -4.62 -21.92
N GLU A 58 -10.71 -5.33 -22.60
CA GLU A 58 -10.45 -5.94 -23.90
C GLU A 58 -10.16 -4.91 -24.99
N GLU A 59 -10.58 -3.65 -24.78
CA GLU A 59 -10.34 -2.55 -25.71
C GLU A 59 -9.09 -1.73 -25.36
N GLY A 60 -8.34 -2.15 -24.34
CA GLY A 60 -7.15 -1.44 -23.86
C GLY A 60 -7.44 -0.21 -23.02
N LYS A 61 -8.67 -0.04 -22.53
CA LYS A 61 -9.04 1.09 -21.69
C LYS A 61 -8.99 0.73 -20.21
N LEU A 62 -8.59 1.67 -19.35
CA LEU A 62 -8.56 1.51 -17.91
C LEU A 62 -9.98 1.41 -17.37
N ASN A 63 -10.50 0.23 -17.22
CA ASN A 63 -11.90 -0.02 -16.91
C ASN A 63 -12.15 -1.15 -15.94
N ARG A 64 -11.15 -1.93 -15.59
CA ARG A 64 -11.28 -3.07 -14.67
C ARG A 64 -10.62 -2.79 -13.33
N SER A 65 -11.21 -3.29 -12.26
CA SER A 65 -10.65 -3.23 -10.91
C SER A 65 -9.71 -4.42 -10.67
N ILE A 66 -8.98 -4.37 -9.54
CA ILE A 66 -8.14 -5.50 -9.12
C ILE A 66 -8.96 -6.77 -8.90
N GLN A 67 -10.19 -6.65 -8.40
CA GLN A 67 -11.08 -7.80 -8.24
C GLN A 67 -11.48 -8.40 -9.58
N ASP A 68 -11.77 -7.56 -10.57
CA ASP A 68 -12.17 -8.01 -11.90
C ASP A 68 -11.10 -8.87 -12.56
N ILE A 69 -9.83 -8.59 -12.30
CA ILE A 69 -8.72 -9.32 -12.93
C ILE A 69 -8.16 -10.44 -12.04
N GLY A 70 -8.73 -10.66 -10.88
CA GLY A 70 -8.22 -11.65 -9.93
C GLY A 70 -6.82 -11.32 -9.42
N GLY A 71 -6.52 -10.04 -9.22
CA GLY A 71 -5.19 -9.60 -8.78
C GLY A 71 -4.93 -9.81 -7.31
N GLU A 72 -3.67 -9.58 -6.93
CA GLU A 72 -3.18 -9.76 -5.56
C GLU A 72 -2.57 -8.46 -5.05
N ILE A 73 -2.42 -8.33 -3.74
CA ILE A 73 -1.83 -7.16 -3.11
C ILE A 73 -0.62 -7.55 -2.26
N LEU A 74 0.49 -6.81 -2.41
CA LEU A 74 1.61 -6.83 -1.47
C LEU A 74 1.58 -5.52 -0.70
N SER A 75 1.31 -5.58 0.60
CA SER A 75 1.18 -4.43 1.49
C SER A 75 2.42 -4.30 2.37
N VAL A 76 3.08 -3.14 2.30
CA VAL A 76 4.32 -2.87 3.03
C VAL A 76 4.15 -1.58 3.83
N SER A 77 4.46 -1.62 5.12
CA SER A 77 4.44 -0.43 5.97
C SER A 77 5.58 0.52 5.60
N GLN A 78 5.26 1.82 5.48
CA GLN A 78 6.21 2.84 5.03
C GLN A 78 5.95 4.15 5.78
N PHE A 79 6.51 4.28 7.00
CA PHE A 79 6.29 5.48 7.82
C PHE A 79 6.88 6.74 7.17
N THR A 80 7.89 6.58 6.32
CA THR A 80 8.54 7.70 5.64
C THR A 80 7.64 8.45 4.66
N LEU A 81 6.43 7.94 4.38
CA LEU A 81 5.43 8.70 3.64
C LEU A 81 5.00 9.97 4.39
N TYR A 82 5.25 10.03 5.69
CA TYR A 82 5.00 11.20 6.52
C TYR A 82 6.26 11.99 6.84
N ALA A 83 7.25 11.94 5.95
CA ALA A 83 8.44 12.75 6.06
C ALA A 83 8.11 14.23 5.85
N ASP A 84 8.66 15.09 6.71
CA ASP A 84 8.63 16.53 6.53
C ASP A 84 10.04 16.98 6.15
N THR A 85 10.16 17.56 4.97
CA THR A 85 11.44 17.99 4.40
C THR A 85 11.59 19.51 4.30
N LYS A 86 10.72 20.26 5.02
CA LYS A 86 10.68 21.71 4.90
C LYS A 86 11.94 22.42 5.38
N LYS A 87 12.60 21.87 6.41
CA LYS A 87 13.78 22.50 7.02
C LYS A 87 15.01 21.63 6.84
N GLY A 88 16.04 22.21 6.19
CA GLY A 88 17.33 21.55 6.02
C GLY A 88 17.25 20.26 5.21
N ASN A 89 18.26 19.43 5.39
CA ASN A 89 18.44 18.22 4.59
C ASN A 89 18.08 16.94 5.35
N ARG A 90 17.72 17.05 6.63
CA ARG A 90 17.33 15.92 7.45
C ARG A 90 15.82 15.85 7.56
N PRO A 91 15.15 14.81 7.02
CA PRO A 91 13.71 14.69 7.13
C PRO A 91 13.28 14.53 8.59
N SER A 92 12.16 15.13 8.95
CA SER A 92 11.49 14.89 10.22
C SER A 92 10.35 13.90 10.00
N PHE A 93 10.15 12.97 10.95
CA PHE A 93 9.07 11.98 10.91
C PHE A 93 8.06 12.17 12.04
N SER A 94 8.00 13.39 12.59
CA SER A 94 7.09 13.70 13.70
C SER A 94 5.61 13.51 13.36
N LYS A 95 5.25 13.55 12.08
CA LYS A 95 3.88 13.35 11.61
C LYS A 95 3.49 11.87 11.49
N ALA A 96 4.45 10.95 11.53
CA ALA A 96 4.17 9.52 11.51
C ALA A 96 3.64 9.09 12.88
N ALA A 97 2.66 8.17 12.89
CA ALA A 97 2.16 7.60 14.14
C ALA A 97 3.24 6.78 14.85
N PRO A 98 3.19 6.68 16.20
CA PRO A 98 4.10 5.81 16.93
C PRO A 98 4.01 4.36 16.47
N GLY A 99 5.12 3.62 16.57
CA GLY A 99 5.24 2.28 16.01
C GLY A 99 4.17 1.29 16.47
N ASP A 100 3.81 1.31 17.76
CA ASP A 100 2.77 0.43 18.31
C ASP A 100 1.39 0.72 17.71
N VAL A 101 1.03 1.99 17.60
CA VAL A 101 -0.23 2.43 16.98
C VAL A 101 -0.23 2.12 15.48
N ALA A 102 0.87 2.41 14.81
CA ALA A 102 1.00 2.18 13.36
C ALA A 102 0.90 0.69 13.02
N LEU A 103 1.51 -0.19 13.82
CA LEU A 103 1.43 -1.63 13.62
C LEU A 103 -0.02 -2.12 13.71
N GLU A 104 -0.72 -1.74 14.77
CA GLU A 104 -2.12 -2.14 14.95
C GLU A 104 -3.00 -1.70 13.79
N MET A 105 -2.85 -0.45 13.37
CA MET A 105 -3.63 0.08 12.25
C MET A 105 -3.26 -0.57 10.92
N PHE A 106 -1.98 -0.82 10.70
CA PHE A 106 -1.52 -1.52 9.51
C PHE A 106 -2.13 -2.93 9.41
N GLU A 107 -2.14 -3.66 10.53
CA GLU A 107 -2.75 -4.99 10.58
C GLU A 107 -4.26 -4.95 10.34
N GLN A 108 -4.96 -3.98 10.92
CA GLN A 108 -6.39 -3.79 10.69
C GLN A 108 -6.69 -3.45 9.23
N PHE A 109 -5.89 -2.56 8.63
CA PHE A 109 -6.03 -2.19 7.23
C PHE A 109 -5.87 -3.41 6.32
N ASN A 110 -4.85 -4.23 6.57
CA ASN A 110 -4.62 -5.45 5.79
C ASN A 110 -5.77 -6.45 5.96
N GLY A 111 -6.34 -6.54 7.17
CA GLY A 111 -7.51 -7.36 7.44
C GLY A 111 -8.73 -6.92 6.64
N LEU A 112 -8.97 -5.62 6.55
CA LEU A 112 -10.07 -5.07 5.74
C LEU A 112 -9.88 -5.37 4.25
N LEU A 113 -8.66 -5.30 3.76
CA LEU A 113 -8.35 -5.68 2.38
C LEU A 113 -8.66 -7.17 2.14
N ARG A 114 -8.22 -8.03 3.05
CA ARG A 114 -8.48 -9.48 2.95
C ARG A 114 -9.97 -9.80 2.98
N ASP A 115 -10.74 -9.06 3.76
CA ASP A 115 -12.18 -9.25 3.86
C ASP A 115 -12.91 -8.99 2.54
N THR A 116 -12.29 -8.28 1.61
CA THR A 116 -12.85 -8.07 0.26
C THR A 116 -12.64 -9.27 -0.66
N GLY A 117 -11.92 -10.30 -0.20
CA GLY A 117 -11.62 -11.50 -0.98
C GLY A 117 -10.32 -11.43 -1.78
N ILE A 118 -9.59 -10.32 -1.72
CA ILE A 118 -8.31 -10.17 -2.43
C ILE A 118 -7.21 -10.83 -1.61
N PRO A 119 -6.35 -11.68 -2.20
CA PRO A 119 -5.17 -12.20 -1.51
C PRO A 119 -4.22 -11.05 -1.17
N VAL A 120 -3.81 -10.98 0.10
CA VAL A 120 -2.90 -9.93 0.59
C VAL A 120 -1.69 -10.58 1.25
N GLU A 121 -0.52 -10.32 0.67
CA GLU A 121 0.78 -10.64 1.26
C GLU A 121 1.33 -9.39 1.93
N THR A 122 2.14 -9.55 2.96
CA THR A 122 2.71 -8.41 3.70
C THR A 122 4.21 -8.55 3.88
N GLY A 123 4.89 -7.40 4.07
CA GLY A 123 6.23 -7.38 4.62
C GLY A 123 6.20 -7.57 6.14
N GLN A 124 7.35 -7.39 6.76
CA GLN A 124 7.50 -7.46 8.22
C GLN A 124 7.62 -6.04 8.77
N PHE A 125 6.65 -5.64 9.58
CA PHE A 125 6.62 -4.30 10.16
C PHE A 125 7.89 -4.01 10.95
N GLY A 126 8.53 -2.87 10.68
CA GLY A 126 9.72 -2.42 11.39
C GLY A 126 11.03 -3.06 10.96
N ALA A 127 11.01 -4.03 10.06
CA ALA A 127 12.22 -4.67 9.58
C ALA A 127 12.87 -3.89 8.44
N ASP A 128 14.17 -4.15 8.23
CA ASP A 128 14.83 -3.74 6.99
C ASP A 128 14.35 -4.66 5.87
N MET A 129 13.70 -4.08 4.87
CA MET A 129 13.08 -4.84 3.79
C MET A 129 13.66 -4.43 2.44
N LYS A 130 13.86 -5.42 1.59
CA LYS A 130 14.18 -5.19 0.17
C LYS A 130 12.93 -5.48 -0.64
N VAL A 131 12.34 -4.42 -1.18
CA VAL A 131 11.08 -4.50 -1.94
C VAL A 131 11.42 -4.40 -3.42
N GLU A 132 11.06 -5.44 -4.15
CA GLU A 132 11.30 -5.51 -5.60
C GLU A 132 9.97 -5.58 -6.32
N LEU A 133 9.84 -4.82 -7.40
CA LEU A 133 8.60 -4.79 -8.17
C LEU A 133 8.88 -4.47 -9.62
N LEU A 134 7.97 -4.89 -10.48
CA LEU A 134 7.91 -4.41 -11.85
C LEU A 134 6.66 -3.54 -12.00
N ASN A 135 6.87 -2.22 -12.01
CA ASN A 135 5.77 -1.27 -12.15
C ASN A 135 5.27 -1.28 -13.59
N ASP A 136 4.04 -1.73 -13.75
CA ASP A 136 3.43 -1.95 -15.06
C ASP A 136 2.67 -0.70 -15.51
N GLY A 137 3.18 -0.10 -16.58
CA GLY A 137 2.56 1.08 -17.15
C GLY A 137 3.54 2.22 -17.47
N PRO A 138 4.24 2.91 -16.55
CA PRO A 138 4.06 2.82 -15.10
C PRO A 138 2.73 3.41 -14.63
N VAL A 139 2.21 2.89 -13.54
CA VAL A 139 1.04 3.45 -12.86
C VAL A 139 1.36 3.54 -11.37
N THR A 140 1.41 4.77 -10.87
CA THR A 140 1.67 5.06 -9.45
C THR A 140 0.69 6.12 -9.00
N ILE A 141 -0.09 5.82 -7.97
CA ILE A 141 -1.16 6.69 -7.48
C ILE A 141 -0.98 6.92 -5.99
N LEU A 142 -1.05 8.17 -5.59
CA LEU A 142 -1.00 8.56 -4.19
C LEU A 142 -2.42 8.78 -3.67
N LEU A 143 -2.76 8.07 -2.59
CA LEU A 143 -4.04 8.22 -1.90
C LEU A 143 -3.78 8.77 -0.49
N ASP A 144 -4.59 9.74 -0.08
CA ASP A 144 -4.52 10.31 1.27
C ASP A 144 -5.93 10.46 1.82
N SER A 145 -6.22 9.80 2.94
CA SER A 145 -7.56 9.83 3.53
C SER A 145 -7.96 11.20 4.07
N LYS A 146 -6.99 12.07 4.33
CA LYS A 146 -7.24 13.43 4.87
C LYS A 146 -7.45 14.48 3.77
N THR A 147 -7.14 14.15 2.53
CA THR A 147 -7.28 15.07 1.37
C THR A 147 -8.16 14.45 0.28
N ARG A 148 -9.30 13.94 0.68
CA ARG A 148 -10.27 13.28 -0.20
C ARG A 148 -10.77 14.16 -1.33
#